data_c16a27f89d9be5b4c1ec7c1c6c5cdddd
#
_entry.id   c16a27f89d9be5b4c1ec7c1c6c5cdddd
#
_cell.length_a   1.000
_cell.length_b   1.000
_cell.length_c   1.000
_cell.angle_alpha   90.00
_cell.angle_beta   90.00
_cell.angle_gamma   90.00
#
_symmetry.space_group_name_H-M   'P 1'
#
loop_
_entity.id
_entity.type
_entity.pdbx_description
1 polymer ?
#
loop_
_entity_poly.entity_id
_entity_poly.type
_entity_poly.pdbx_seq_one_letter_code
_entity_poly.pdbx_strand_id
1 'polypeptide(L)'
;MPITTVRGVAINYEVLGDRGPWVALQPGGRRGLVGVKPLGQKIAEAGNRVLVYDRRNCGASDISFDGGNSENEVWAADLHELLQDLDAAPAFIGGSSSGCRLALLAALRHPGDVRGLLLWRVTGGAFAAGRLVQNYYTQFIEAAQRGGMEAVCRTEHFAELITSNPTNRSRLLSMDVERFMAVMNQWRRSFNEGVDHPVIGISPDELRSMTMPACTSPAMIGLTRASPARSPIA
;
A
#
# COMPACT_ATOMS: atom_id res chain seq x y z
N MET A 1 -8.21 -11.75 -14.64
CA MET A 1 -8.73 -11.07 -13.44
C MET A 1 -9.50 -9.85 -13.93
N PRO A 2 -10.59 -9.45 -13.29
CA PRO A 2 -11.33 -8.27 -13.70
C PRO A 2 -10.49 -6.99 -13.53
N ILE A 3 -10.76 -6.02 -14.38
CA ILE A 3 -10.12 -4.69 -14.38
C ILE A 3 -11.25 -3.67 -14.35
N THR A 4 -11.12 -2.65 -13.52
CA THR A 4 -11.99 -1.47 -13.53
C THR A 4 -11.16 -0.20 -13.67
N THR A 5 -11.78 0.88 -14.11
CA THR A 5 -11.08 2.18 -14.22
C THR A 5 -11.42 3.03 -13.00
N VAL A 6 -10.41 3.29 -12.19
CA VAL A 6 -10.51 4.12 -10.98
C VAL A 6 -9.71 5.39 -11.18
N ARG A 7 -10.36 6.55 -11.15
CA ARG A 7 -9.70 7.86 -11.34
C ARG A 7 -8.77 7.89 -12.56
N GLY A 8 -9.22 7.30 -13.69
CA GLY A 8 -8.49 7.25 -14.95
C GLY A 8 -7.37 6.20 -15.04
N VAL A 9 -7.26 5.30 -14.06
CA VAL A 9 -6.23 4.25 -14.00
C VAL A 9 -6.90 2.88 -14.00
N ALA A 10 -6.44 1.96 -14.85
CA ALA A 10 -6.92 0.60 -14.84
C ALA A 10 -6.37 -0.15 -13.62
N ILE A 11 -7.28 -0.58 -12.76
CA ILE A 11 -7.00 -1.29 -11.51
C ILE A 11 -7.38 -2.76 -11.67
N ASN A 12 -6.41 -3.63 -11.46
CA ASN A 12 -6.62 -5.08 -11.41
C ASN A 12 -7.11 -5.49 -10.03
N TYR A 13 -8.24 -6.21 -9.96
CA TYR A 13 -8.81 -6.63 -8.68
C TYR A 13 -9.42 -8.03 -8.74
N GLU A 14 -9.79 -8.56 -7.59
CA GLU A 14 -10.53 -9.81 -7.45
C GLU A 14 -11.46 -9.71 -6.24
N VAL A 15 -12.67 -10.22 -6.38
CA VAL A 15 -13.61 -10.39 -5.27
C VAL A 15 -13.68 -11.87 -4.94
N LEU A 16 -13.41 -12.20 -3.67
CA LEU A 16 -13.45 -13.55 -3.13
C LEU A 16 -14.67 -13.67 -2.22
N GLY A 17 -15.41 -14.77 -2.34
CA GLY A 17 -16.67 -14.95 -1.62
C GLY A 17 -17.82 -14.16 -2.24
N ASP A 18 -19.05 -14.54 -1.90
CA ASP A 18 -20.29 -14.06 -2.52
C ASP A 18 -21.29 -13.44 -1.53
N ARG A 19 -21.00 -13.50 -0.23
CA ARG A 19 -21.92 -13.08 0.84
C ARG A 19 -21.18 -12.48 2.03
N GLY A 20 -21.96 -11.90 2.95
CA GLY A 20 -21.47 -11.34 4.20
C GLY A 20 -20.87 -9.93 4.05
N PRO A 21 -20.29 -9.40 5.12
CA PRO A 21 -19.68 -8.07 5.12
C PRO A 21 -18.47 -7.98 4.18
N TRP A 22 -18.24 -6.76 3.68
CA TRP A 22 -17.08 -6.50 2.86
C TRP A 22 -15.80 -6.34 3.70
N VAL A 23 -14.71 -6.90 3.17
CA VAL A 23 -13.34 -6.75 3.69
C VAL A 23 -12.43 -6.38 2.53
N ALA A 24 -11.75 -5.25 2.59
CA ALA A 24 -10.76 -4.83 1.61
C ALA A 24 -9.34 -5.04 2.16
N LEU A 25 -8.51 -5.84 1.50
CA LEU A 25 -7.17 -6.19 1.97
C LEU A 25 -6.06 -5.58 1.12
N GLN A 26 -5.05 -5.01 1.82
CA GLN A 26 -3.93 -4.31 1.22
C GLN A 26 -2.61 -5.03 1.51
N PRO A 27 -1.80 -5.39 0.49
CA PRO A 27 -0.47 -5.92 0.73
C PRO A 27 0.51 -4.86 1.26
N GLY A 28 1.60 -5.30 1.84
CA GLY A 28 2.71 -4.43 2.23
C GLY A 28 3.61 -4.06 1.04
N GLY A 29 4.40 -3.01 1.21
CA GLY A 29 5.30 -2.52 0.17
C GLY A 29 4.54 -2.06 -1.08
N ARG A 30 5.14 -2.21 -2.24
CA ARG A 30 4.51 -2.04 -3.55
C ARG A 30 4.18 -3.39 -4.20
N ARG A 31 3.74 -4.35 -3.39
CA ARG A 31 3.37 -5.68 -3.86
C ARG A 31 1.96 -5.70 -4.44
N GLY A 32 1.72 -6.66 -5.33
CA GLY A 32 0.40 -6.94 -5.88
C GLY A 32 -0.49 -7.74 -4.93
N LEU A 33 -1.75 -7.90 -5.33
CA LEU A 33 -2.83 -8.58 -4.58
C LEU A 33 -2.49 -10.02 -4.14
N VAL A 34 -1.62 -10.71 -4.87
CA VAL A 34 -1.16 -12.06 -4.54
C VAL A 34 -0.58 -12.16 -3.12
N GLY A 35 -0.01 -11.05 -2.59
CA GLY A 35 0.54 -11.01 -1.25
C GLY A 35 -0.48 -11.11 -0.11
N VAL A 36 -1.76 -10.86 -0.39
CA VAL A 36 -2.85 -10.94 0.60
C VAL A 36 -3.96 -11.92 0.19
N LYS A 37 -3.94 -12.41 -1.05
CA LYS A 37 -4.96 -13.33 -1.56
C LYS A 37 -5.15 -14.59 -0.71
N PRO A 38 -4.10 -15.28 -0.20
CA PRO A 38 -4.29 -16.44 0.66
C PRO A 38 -5.03 -16.13 1.97
N LEU A 39 -4.79 -14.94 2.55
CA LEU A 39 -5.56 -14.47 3.71
C LEU A 39 -6.99 -14.14 3.30
N GLY A 40 -7.15 -13.47 2.16
CA GLY A 40 -8.47 -13.14 1.60
C GLY A 40 -9.34 -14.37 1.37
N GLN A 41 -8.77 -15.46 0.86
CA GLN A 41 -9.48 -16.73 0.68
C GLN A 41 -10.00 -17.29 1.99
N LYS A 42 -9.19 -17.32 3.04
CA LYS A 42 -9.63 -17.77 4.37
C LYS A 42 -10.74 -16.92 4.97
N ILE A 43 -10.68 -15.61 4.76
CA ILE A 43 -11.73 -14.69 5.21
C ILE A 43 -13.03 -14.89 4.40
N ALA A 44 -12.91 -15.15 3.10
CA ALA A 44 -14.06 -15.48 2.25
C ALA A 44 -14.71 -16.81 2.64
N GLU A 45 -13.92 -17.84 2.91
CA GLU A 45 -14.39 -19.15 3.43
C GLU A 45 -15.13 -19.01 4.77
N ALA A 46 -14.76 -18.00 5.57
CA ALA A 46 -15.45 -17.66 6.81
C ALA A 46 -16.76 -16.85 6.59
N GLY A 47 -17.23 -16.69 5.35
CA GLY A 47 -18.51 -16.07 5.03
C GLY A 47 -18.46 -14.55 4.84
N ASN A 48 -17.40 -14.05 4.24
CA ASN A 48 -17.23 -12.63 3.93
C ASN A 48 -17.03 -12.42 2.42
N ARG A 49 -17.31 -11.21 1.92
CA ARG A 49 -16.87 -10.75 0.60
C ARG A 49 -15.54 -10.04 0.74
N VAL A 50 -14.52 -10.47 0.02
CA VAL A 50 -13.17 -9.91 0.18
C VAL A 50 -12.68 -9.32 -1.12
N LEU A 51 -12.45 -8.01 -1.11
CA LEU A 51 -11.77 -7.29 -2.17
C LEU A 51 -10.26 -7.37 -1.97
N VAL A 52 -9.56 -7.92 -2.94
CA VAL A 52 -8.10 -7.83 -3.08
C VAL A 52 -7.78 -7.16 -4.41
N TYR A 53 -6.84 -6.24 -4.44
CA TYR A 53 -6.53 -5.48 -5.65
C TYR A 53 -5.07 -5.04 -5.70
N ASP A 54 -4.61 -4.79 -6.91
CA ASP A 54 -3.35 -4.14 -7.17
C ASP A 54 -3.57 -2.62 -7.14
N ARG A 55 -2.92 -1.92 -6.22
CA ARG A 55 -2.94 -0.45 -6.21
C ARG A 55 -2.30 0.08 -7.50
N ARG A 56 -2.60 1.29 -7.94
CA ARG A 56 -1.82 1.91 -9.02
C ARG A 56 -0.33 1.82 -8.71
N ASN A 57 0.49 1.63 -9.71
CA ASN A 57 1.94 1.38 -9.58
C ASN A 57 2.30 0.07 -8.85
N CYS A 58 1.38 -0.89 -8.78
CA CYS A 58 1.60 -2.19 -8.14
C CYS A 58 0.99 -3.32 -8.99
N GLY A 59 1.62 -4.50 -8.98
CA GLY A 59 1.10 -5.70 -9.63
C GLY A 59 0.78 -5.50 -11.12
N ALA A 60 -0.41 -5.89 -11.54
CA ALA A 60 -0.88 -5.79 -12.92
C ALA A 60 -1.70 -4.51 -13.22
N SER A 61 -1.89 -3.64 -12.25
CA SER A 61 -2.53 -2.34 -12.47
C SER A 61 -1.66 -1.40 -13.28
N ASP A 62 -2.31 -0.40 -13.88
CA ASP A 62 -1.60 0.60 -14.67
C ASP A 62 -0.69 1.48 -13.81
N ILE A 63 0.37 1.95 -14.43
CA ILE A 63 1.28 2.96 -13.87
C ILE A 63 0.71 4.34 -14.15
N SER A 64 0.62 5.16 -13.09
CA SER A 64 0.28 6.58 -13.16
C SER A 64 0.91 7.33 -11.99
N PHE A 65 1.48 8.48 -12.27
CA PHE A 65 2.06 9.41 -11.28
C PHE A 65 1.23 10.70 -11.16
N ASP A 66 -0.05 10.62 -11.54
CA ASP A 66 -0.97 11.73 -11.42
C ASP A 66 -1.70 11.70 -10.07
N GLY A 67 -2.02 12.85 -9.55
CA GLY A 67 -3.10 13.01 -8.59
C GLY A 67 -2.77 13.21 -7.13
N GLY A 68 -1.60 13.67 -6.72
CA GLY A 68 -1.47 14.10 -5.34
C GLY A 68 -0.08 14.25 -4.76
N ASN A 69 -0.05 14.86 -3.58
CA ASN A 69 1.18 15.19 -2.87
C ASN A 69 1.87 13.98 -2.21
N SER A 70 1.15 12.91 -2.02
CA SER A 70 1.63 11.67 -1.38
C SER A 70 1.05 10.45 -2.08
N GLU A 71 1.90 9.46 -2.37
CA GLU A 71 1.46 8.19 -2.96
C GLU A 71 0.42 7.47 -2.09
N ASN A 72 0.55 7.55 -0.77
CA ASN A 72 -0.41 6.91 0.14
C ASN A 72 -1.78 7.58 0.11
N GLU A 73 -1.84 8.92 -0.03
CA GLU A 73 -3.10 9.65 -0.21
C GLU A 73 -3.77 9.30 -1.55
N VAL A 74 -2.96 9.17 -2.61
CA VAL A 74 -3.47 8.73 -3.92
C VAL A 74 -4.09 7.34 -3.82
N TRP A 75 -3.43 6.40 -3.14
CA TRP A 75 -3.97 5.06 -2.92
C TRP A 75 -5.22 5.03 -2.06
N ALA A 76 -5.32 5.90 -1.04
CA ALA A 76 -6.52 5.99 -0.21
C ALA A 76 -7.73 6.51 -1.00
N ALA A 77 -7.51 7.52 -1.85
CA ALA A 77 -8.54 8.02 -2.74
C ALA A 77 -8.96 6.99 -3.82
N ASP A 78 -8.01 6.20 -4.34
CA ASP A 78 -8.34 5.11 -5.27
C ASP A 78 -9.16 4.01 -4.58
N LEU A 79 -8.84 3.67 -3.34
CA LEU A 79 -9.63 2.69 -2.58
C LEU A 79 -11.05 3.19 -2.35
N HIS A 80 -11.23 4.46 -2.01
CA HIS A 80 -12.55 5.07 -1.88
C HIS A 80 -13.39 4.85 -3.12
N GLU A 81 -12.92 5.31 -4.28
CA GLU A 81 -13.63 5.16 -5.55
C GLU A 81 -13.89 3.68 -5.90
N LEU A 82 -12.90 2.81 -5.70
CA LEU A 82 -13.06 1.38 -5.97
C LEU A 82 -14.14 0.74 -5.10
N LEU A 83 -14.24 1.14 -3.82
CA LEU A 83 -15.30 0.66 -2.92
C LEU A 83 -16.68 1.15 -3.35
N GLN A 84 -16.79 2.40 -3.84
CA GLN A 84 -18.03 2.95 -4.37
C GLN A 84 -18.46 2.23 -5.66
N ASP A 85 -17.53 2.07 -6.61
CA ASP A 85 -17.79 1.38 -7.90
C ASP A 85 -18.28 -0.06 -7.73
N LEU A 86 -17.83 -0.73 -6.66
CA LEU A 86 -18.19 -2.12 -6.37
C LEU A 86 -19.37 -2.27 -5.39
N ASP A 87 -19.99 -1.16 -4.96
CA ASP A 87 -20.99 -1.15 -3.88
C ASP A 87 -20.50 -1.94 -2.64
N ALA A 88 -19.23 -1.71 -2.30
CA ALA A 88 -18.50 -2.43 -1.25
C ALA A 88 -18.31 -1.62 0.04
N ALA A 89 -18.78 -0.38 0.09
CA ALA A 89 -18.76 0.44 1.30
C ALA A 89 -20.06 0.27 2.12
N PRO A 90 -19.98 0.34 3.47
CA PRO A 90 -18.77 0.37 4.28
C PRO A 90 -18.13 -1.01 4.44
N ALA A 91 -16.79 -1.05 4.42
CA ALA A 91 -15.99 -2.28 4.53
C ALA A 91 -15.10 -2.31 5.78
N PHE A 92 -14.70 -3.50 6.21
CA PHE A 92 -13.50 -3.64 7.04
C PHE A 92 -12.28 -3.45 6.15
N ILE A 93 -11.39 -2.52 6.49
CA ILE A 93 -10.19 -2.25 5.69
C ILE A 93 -8.97 -2.77 6.43
N GLY A 94 -8.22 -3.66 5.77
CA GLY A 94 -7.07 -4.30 6.38
C GLY A 94 -5.81 -4.20 5.56
N GLY A 95 -4.65 -4.21 6.24
CA GLY A 95 -3.39 -4.17 5.52
C GLY A 95 -2.17 -4.46 6.35
N SER A 96 -1.08 -4.75 5.63
CA SER A 96 0.26 -4.97 6.16
C SER A 96 1.17 -3.79 5.81
N SER A 97 1.91 -3.25 6.77
CA SER A 97 2.94 -2.23 6.53
C SER A 97 2.39 -1.01 5.77
N SER A 98 2.76 -0.80 4.49
CA SER A 98 2.17 0.27 3.66
C SER A 98 0.65 0.13 3.51
N GLY A 99 0.12 -1.09 3.52
CA GLY A 99 -1.32 -1.35 3.56
C GLY A 99 -1.99 -0.87 4.85
N CYS A 100 -1.29 -0.89 5.99
CA CYS A 100 -1.78 -0.27 7.22
C CYS A 100 -1.92 1.24 7.07
N ARG A 101 -0.90 1.91 6.49
CA ARG A 101 -0.96 3.36 6.25
C ARG A 101 -2.13 3.73 5.36
N LEU A 102 -2.33 2.97 4.28
CA LEU A 102 -3.46 3.18 3.38
C LEU A 102 -4.80 2.99 4.11
N ALA A 103 -4.94 1.92 4.91
CA ALA A 103 -6.16 1.65 5.67
C ALA A 103 -6.48 2.78 6.65
N LEU A 104 -5.47 3.29 7.35
CA LEU A 104 -5.60 4.41 8.28
C LEU A 104 -5.94 5.72 7.55
N LEU A 105 -5.30 6.01 6.42
CA LEU A 105 -5.61 7.19 5.61
C LEU A 105 -7.02 7.13 5.02
N ALA A 106 -7.44 5.96 4.52
CA ALA A 106 -8.82 5.76 4.07
C ALA A 106 -9.82 6.06 5.19
N ALA A 107 -9.54 5.59 6.42
CA ALA A 107 -10.40 5.85 7.57
C ALA A 107 -10.43 7.34 7.99
N LEU A 108 -9.32 8.05 7.83
CA LEU A 108 -9.25 9.49 8.12
C LEU A 108 -9.95 10.35 7.06
N ARG A 109 -9.78 10.01 5.79
CA ARG A 109 -10.30 10.81 4.66
C ARG A 109 -11.74 10.44 4.28
N HIS A 110 -12.10 9.17 4.45
CA HIS A 110 -13.40 8.60 4.07
C HIS A 110 -13.98 7.74 5.19
N PRO A 111 -14.25 8.30 6.38
CA PRO A 111 -14.69 7.51 7.54
C PRO A 111 -16.01 6.76 7.30
N GLY A 112 -16.87 7.25 6.39
CA GLY A 112 -18.12 6.58 6.01
C GLY A 112 -17.92 5.26 5.27
N ASP A 113 -16.77 5.04 4.67
CA ASP A 113 -16.44 3.79 3.95
C ASP A 113 -15.91 2.71 4.89
N VAL A 114 -15.58 3.05 6.14
CA VAL A 114 -14.81 2.18 7.02
C VAL A 114 -15.64 1.69 8.19
N ARG A 115 -15.93 0.40 8.19
CA ARG A 115 -16.61 -0.29 9.30
C ARG A 115 -15.65 -0.61 10.46
N GLY A 116 -14.39 -0.82 10.17
CA GLY A 116 -13.33 -1.11 11.12
C GLY A 116 -12.00 -1.42 10.44
N LEU A 117 -10.94 -1.46 11.20
CA LEU A 117 -9.56 -1.61 10.73
C LEU A 117 -8.94 -2.94 11.17
N LEU A 118 -8.22 -3.59 10.25
CA LEU A 118 -7.45 -4.81 10.48
C LEU A 118 -5.98 -4.53 10.17
N LEU A 119 -5.15 -4.28 11.17
CA LEU A 119 -3.80 -3.75 11.00
C LEU A 119 -2.74 -4.75 11.47
N TRP A 120 -1.78 -5.08 10.61
CA TRP A 120 -0.64 -5.90 11.00
C TRP A 120 0.66 -5.38 10.41
N ARG A 121 1.77 -5.52 11.17
CA ARG A 121 3.09 -4.99 10.82
C ARG A 121 3.06 -3.48 10.58
N VAL A 122 2.39 -2.73 11.45
CA VAL A 122 2.38 -1.26 11.40
C VAL A 122 3.82 -0.75 11.40
N THR A 123 4.10 0.21 10.52
CA THR A 123 5.46 0.70 10.27
C THR A 123 5.53 2.20 10.54
N GLY A 124 6.44 2.59 11.42
CA GLY A 124 6.73 3.98 11.76
C GLY A 124 8.12 4.17 12.34
N GLY A 125 8.47 5.42 12.64
CA GLY A 125 9.75 5.81 13.22
C GLY A 125 10.88 5.94 12.21
N ALA A 126 11.91 6.70 12.60
CA ALA A 126 13.02 7.14 11.75
C ALA A 126 13.82 5.98 11.09
N PHE A 127 14.02 4.87 11.82
CA PHE A 127 14.76 3.73 11.28
C PHE A 127 14.05 3.07 10.07
N ALA A 128 12.72 2.91 10.16
CA ALA A 128 11.96 2.33 9.07
C ALA A 128 11.89 3.29 7.87
N ALA A 129 11.73 4.59 8.13
CA ALA A 129 11.59 5.60 7.10
C ALA A 129 12.84 5.75 6.24
N GLY A 130 14.04 5.80 6.81
CA GLY A 130 15.27 5.98 6.05
C GLY A 130 15.50 4.88 4.99
N ARG A 131 15.26 3.62 5.35
CA ARG A 131 15.36 2.49 4.42
C ARG A 131 14.29 2.51 3.34
N LEU A 132 13.06 2.86 3.72
CA LEU A 132 11.93 2.86 2.79
C LEU A 132 12.02 3.98 1.77
N VAL A 133 12.55 5.14 2.14
CA VAL A 133 12.80 6.27 1.23
C VAL A 133 13.69 5.87 0.06
N GLN A 134 14.80 5.18 0.35
CA GLN A 134 15.68 4.67 -0.70
C GLN A 134 14.94 3.71 -1.64
N ASN A 135 14.20 2.75 -1.07
CA ASN A 135 13.56 1.69 -1.84
C ASN A 135 12.33 2.17 -2.65
N TYR A 136 11.65 3.24 -2.18
CA TYR A 136 10.41 3.67 -2.85
C TYR A 136 10.60 4.86 -3.77
N TYR A 137 11.63 5.67 -3.55
CA TYR A 137 11.76 6.92 -4.30
C TYR A 137 13.17 7.16 -4.83
N THR A 138 14.19 7.18 -3.97
CA THR A 138 15.53 7.65 -4.33
C THR A 138 16.15 6.83 -5.46
N GLN A 139 16.08 5.51 -5.41
CA GLN A 139 16.63 4.64 -6.45
C GLN A 139 16.03 4.91 -7.84
N PHE A 140 14.76 5.30 -7.93
CA PHE A 140 14.09 5.59 -9.20
C PHE A 140 14.46 6.95 -9.74
N ILE A 141 14.62 7.95 -8.85
CA ILE A 141 15.15 9.27 -9.20
C ILE A 141 16.56 9.13 -9.77
N GLU A 142 17.44 8.38 -9.08
CA GLU A 142 18.80 8.10 -9.56
C GLU A 142 18.82 7.36 -10.90
N ALA A 143 17.93 6.41 -11.10
CA ALA A 143 17.80 5.72 -12.38
C ALA A 143 17.38 6.69 -13.49
N ALA A 144 16.38 7.55 -13.25
CA ALA A 144 15.94 8.56 -14.20
C ALA A 144 17.05 9.55 -14.56
N GLN A 145 17.83 10.00 -13.57
CA GLN A 145 18.98 10.89 -13.78
C GLN A 145 20.09 10.25 -14.63
N ARG A 146 20.36 8.97 -14.45
CA ARG A 146 21.42 8.26 -15.17
C ARG A 146 21.08 7.91 -16.62
N GLY A 147 19.83 7.63 -16.92
CA GLY A 147 19.48 7.10 -18.23
C GLY A 147 17.99 7.25 -18.60
N GLY A 148 17.32 8.25 -18.05
CA GLY A 148 15.94 8.57 -18.38
C GLY A 148 14.96 7.45 -18.04
N MET A 149 13.80 7.49 -18.67
CA MET A 149 12.73 6.51 -18.42
C MET A 149 13.10 5.08 -18.84
N GLU A 150 14.03 4.90 -19.78
CA GLU A 150 14.56 3.57 -20.12
C GLU A 150 15.31 2.94 -18.93
N ALA A 151 16.08 3.71 -18.16
CA ALA A 151 16.75 3.21 -16.97
C ALA A 151 15.74 2.92 -15.84
N VAL A 152 14.68 3.72 -15.72
CA VAL A 152 13.57 3.46 -14.78
C VAL A 152 12.89 2.13 -15.11
N CYS A 153 12.57 1.85 -16.38
CA CYS A 153 11.98 0.58 -16.81
C CYS A 153 12.80 -0.65 -16.43
N ARG A 154 14.13 -0.52 -16.31
CA ARG A 154 15.05 -1.62 -15.97
C ARG A 154 15.23 -1.85 -14.48
N THR A 155 14.71 -0.96 -13.63
CA THR A 155 14.74 -1.20 -12.18
C THR A 155 13.86 -2.40 -11.84
N GLU A 156 14.22 -3.16 -10.80
CA GLU A 156 13.53 -4.38 -10.41
C GLU A 156 12.02 -4.19 -10.32
N HIS A 157 11.58 -3.18 -9.58
CA HIS A 157 10.15 -2.89 -9.39
C HIS A 157 9.42 -2.63 -10.72
N PHE A 158 9.93 -1.73 -11.56
CA PHE A 158 9.23 -1.39 -12.81
C PHE A 158 9.34 -2.50 -13.85
N ALA A 159 10.41 -3.29 -13.85
CA ALA A 159 10.52 -4.48 -14.70
C ALA A 159 9.47 -5.54 -14.32
N GLU A 160 9.20 -5.75 -13.03
CA GLU A 160 8.10 -6.62 -12.56
C GLU A 160 6.73 -6.11 -13.00
N LEU A 161 6.48 -4.79 -12.89
CA LEU A 161 5.22 -4.19 -13.35
C LEU A 161 5.02 -4.30 -14.85
N ILE A 162 6.08 -4.16 -15.64
CA ILE A 162 6.06 -4.34 -17.10
C ILE A 162 5.80 -5.83 -17.45
N THR A 163 6.39 -6.75 -16.70
CA THR A 163 6.14 -8.18 -16.89
C THR A 163 4.67 -8.53 -16.59
N SER A 164 4.10 -7.96 -15.54
CA SER A 164 2.71 -8.20 -15.13
C SER A 164 1.69 -7.51 -16.03
N ASN A 165 2.05 -6.36 -16.58
CA ASN A 165 1.24 -5.57 -17.53
C ASN A 165 2.16 -4.90 -18.56
N PRO A 166 2.33 -5.51 -19.74
CA PRO A 166 3.26 -4.99 -20.77
C PRO A 166 2.96 -3.57 -21.25
N THR A 167 1.72 -3.08 -21.14
CA THR A 167 1.36 -1.71 -21.50
C THR A 167 2.05 -0.66 -20.61
N ASN A 168 2.47 -1.05 -19.42
CA ASN A 168 3.19 -0.17 -18.51
C ASN A 168 4.53 0.31 -19.06
N ARG A 169 5.16 -0.46 -19.97
CA ARG A 169 6.40 -0.01 -20.63
C ARG A 169 6.17 1.24 -21.48
N SER A 170 5.16 1.21 -22.34
CA SER A 170 4.85 2.38 -23.18
C SER A 170 4.40 3.58 -22.34
N ARG A 171 3.65 3.36 -21.24
CA ARG A 171 3.25 4.43 -20.30
C ARG A 171 4.47 5.10 -19.66
N LEU A 172 5.44 4.32 -19.18
CA LEU A 172 6.68 4.86 -18.63
C LEU A 172 7.49 5.63 -19.66
N LEU A 173 7.69 5.06 -20.85
CA LEU A 173 8.51 5.68 -21.88
C LEU A 173 7.90 6.96 -22.48
N SER A 174 6.58 7.10 -22.44
CA SER A 174 5.90 8.33 -22.89
C SER A 174 5.91 9.45 -21.85
N MET A 175 6.42 9.16 -20.65
CA MET A 175 6.43 10.13 -19.55
C MET A 175 7.63 11.05 -19.66
N ASP A 176 7.40 12.34 -19.41
CA ASP A 176 8.48 13.31 -19.28
C ASP A 176 9.32 13.00 -18.04
N VAL A 177 10.63 12.95 -18.20
CA VAL A 177 11.60 12.56 -17.18
C VAL A 177 11.62 13.54 -16.01
N GLU A 178 11.52 14.85 -16.30
CA GLU A 178 11.55 15.88 -15.28
C GLU A 178 10.26 15.84 -14.44
N ARG A 179 9.12 15.62 -15.10
CA ARG A 179 7.84 15.43 -14.43
C ARG A 179 7.86 14.19 -13.53
N PHE A 180 8.41 13.07 -14.00
CA PHE A 180 8.58 11.87 -13.20
C PHE A 180 9.42 12.14 -11.95
N MET A 181 10.59 12.76 -12.12
CA MET A 181 11.47 13.10 -11.01
C MET A 181 10.83 14.09 -10.04
N ALA A 182 10.07 15.07 -10.55
CA ALA A 182 9.36 16.04 -9.72
C ALA A 182 8.34 15.36 -8.79
N VAL A 183 7.53 14.44 -9.33
CA VAL A 183 6.53 13.67 -8.55
C VAL A 183 7.22 12.77 -7.54
N MET A 184 8.25 12.02 -7.94
CA MET A 184 9.01 11.16 -7.03
C MET A 184 9.66 11.94 -5.89
N ASN A 185 10.22 13.13 -6.18
CA ASN A 185 10.79 14.01 -5.17
C ASN A 185 9.71 14.58 -4.23
N GLN A 186 8.54 14.91 -4.74
CA GLN A 186 7.42 15.38 -3.94
C GLN A 186 6.93 14.29 -2.98
N TRP A 187 6.71 13.07 -3.47
CA TRP A 187 6.30 11.94 -2.65
C TRP A 187 7.37 11.56 -1.61
N ARG A 188 8.66 11.65 -2.00
CA ARG A 188 9.79 11.47 -1.08
C ARG A 188 9.79 12.50 0.05
N ARG A 189 9.51 13.78 -0.24
CA ARG A 189 9.41 14.83 0.78
C ARG A 189 8.27 14.56 1.73
N SER A 190 7.07 14.33 1.21
CA SER A 190 5.89 14.01 2.01
C SER A 190 6.09 12.77 2.90
N PHE A 191 6.81 11.76 2.40
CA PHE A 191 7.16 10.59 3.18
C PHE A 191 8.12 10.92 4.33
N ASN A 192 9.12 11.79 4.09
CA ASN A 192 10.09 12.21 5.09
C ASN A 192 9.48 13.12 6.17
N GLU A 193 8.50 13.93 5.85
CA GLU A 193 7.79 14.78 6.83
C GLU A 193 7.13 13.96 7.95
N GLY A 194 6.74 12.72 7.66
CA GLY A 194 6.14 11.82 8.63
C GLY A 194 7.11 10.82 9.29
N VAL A 195 8.42 11.03 9.16
CA VAL A 195 9.45 10.07 9.56
C VAL A 195 9.43 9.75 11.07
N ASP A 196 9.15 10.73 11.91
CA ASP A 196 9.12 10.60 13.37
C ASP A 196 7.74 10.19 13.91
N HIS A 197 6.74 10.05 13.03
CA HIS A 197 5.41 9.65 13.43
C HIS A 197 5.36 8.16 13.81
N PRO A 198 4.49 7.77 14.75
CA PRO A 198 4.24 6.34 15.08
C PRO A 198 3.82 5.52 13.87
N VAL A 199 3.12 6.15 12.94
CA VAL A 199 2.83 5.62 11.61
C VAL A 199 3.28 6.65 10.59
N ILE A 200 4.13 6.27 9.64
CA ILE A 200 4.67 7.19 8.64
C ILE A 200 3.54 7.87 7.88
N GLY A 201 3.52 9.21 7.88
CA GLY A 201 2.54 10.03 7.17
C GLY A 201 1.21 10.21 7.89
N ILE A 202 1.10 9.78 9.15
CA ILE A 202 -0.09 10.00 9.98
C ILE A 202 0.36 10.54 11.33
N SER A 203 -0.12 11.73 11.67
CA SER A 203 0.25 12.39 12.93
C SER A 203 -0.36 11.70 14.15
N PRO A 204 0.23 11.88 15.35
CA PRO A 204 -0.35 11.36 16.58
C PRO A 204 -1.77 11.88 16.85
N ASP A 205 -2.08 13.12 16.46
CA ASP A 205 -3.41 13.71 16.67
C ASP A 205 -4.44 13.10 15.70
N GLU A 206 -4.08 12.86 14.43
CA GLU A 206 -4.92 12.11 13.50
C GLU A 206 -5.21 10.70 14.03
N LEU A 207 -4.21 10.00 14.58
CA LEU A 207 -4.43 8.67 15.16
C LEU A 207 -5.39 8.73 16.36
N ARG A 208 -5.28 9.76 17.22
CA ARG A 208 -6.18 9.92 18.39
C ARG A 208 -7.61 10.31 17.99
N SER A 209 -7.80 10.94 16.84
CA SER A 209 -9.13 11.31 16.33
C SER A 209 -9.95 10.14 15.80
N MET A 210 -9.32 8.99 15.57
CA MET A 210 -9.98 7.80 15.03
C MET A 210 -10.91 7.17 16.09
N THR A 211 -12.15 6.93 15.70
CA THR A 211 -13.19 6.35 16.59
C THR A 211 -13.66 4.96 16.16
N MET A 212 -13.30 4.51 14.95
CA MET A 212 -13.71 3.21 14.44
C MET A 212 -12.98 2.06 15.15
N PRO A 213 -13.61 0.88 15.27
CA PRO A 213 -12.97 -0.30 15.84
C PRO A 213 -11.70 -0.68 15.07
N ALA A 214 -10.64 -1.01 15.79
CA ALA A 214 -9.39 -1.47 15.16
C ALA A 214 -8.87 -2.73 15.86
N CYS A 215 -8.57 -3.75 15.05
CA CYS A 215 -7.84 -4.94 15.48
C CYS A 215 -6.39 -4.81 14.99
N THR A 216 -5.44 -4.86 15.93
CA THR A 216 -4.02 -4.80 15.61
C THR A 216 -3.33 -6.11 15.96
N SER A 217 -2.52 -6.63 15.04
CA SER A 217 -1.61 -7.73 15.31
C SER A 217 -0.18 -7.21 15.36
N PRO A 218 0.57 -7.42 16.45
CA PRO A 218 1.96 -6.99 16.51
C PRO A 218 2.77 -7.67 15.40
N ALA A 219 3.74 -6.96 14.86
CA ALA A 219 4.72 -7.58 13.99
C ALA A 219 5.43 -8.69 14.78
N MET A 220 5.37 -9.92 14.31
CA MET A 220 6.32 -10.93 14.75
C MET A 220 7.68 -10.54 14.17
N ILE A 221 8.37 -9.61 14.81
CA ILE A 221 9.81 -9.50 14.67
C ILE A 221 10.31 -10.78 15.33
N GLY A 222 11.05 -11.60 14.60
CA GLY A 222 11.70 -12.79 15.17
C GLY A 222 12.73 -12.35 16.22
N LEU A 223 12.24 -12.01 17.39
CA LEU A 223 13.00 -12.03 18.61
C LEU A 223 13.17 -13.51 18.91
N THR A 224 14.28 -14.09 18.47
CA THR A 224 14.84 -15.25 19.16
C THR A 224 14.83 -14.89 20.64
N ARG A 225 13.90 -15.48 21.40
CA ARG A 225 13.95 -15.47 22.84
C ARG A 225 15.34 -16.00 23.21
N ALA A 226 16.20 -15.18 23.74
CA ALA A 226 17.34 -15.64 24.49
C ALA A 226 16.77 -16.54 25.59
N SER A 227 17.05 -17.83 25.52
CA SER A 227 16.74 -18.77 26.61
C SER A 227 17.32 -18.19 27.90
N PRO A 228 16.55 -18.11 28.98
CA PRO A 228 17.11 -17.73 30.25
C PRO A 228 18.20 -18.76 30.59
N ALA A 229 19.41 -18.28 30.80
CA ALA A 229 20.52 -19.08 31.30
C ALA A 229 20.06 -19.79 32.58
N ARG A 230 20.06 -21.11 32.58
CA ARG A 230 19.89 -21.91 33.81
C ARG A 230 21.12 -21.61 34.68
N SER A 231 20.91 -20.95 35.81
CA SER A 231 21.92 -20.91 36.87
C SER A 231 22.20 -22.33 37.34
N PRO A 232 23.46 -22.72 37.47
CA PRO A 232 23.75 -23.98 38.13
C PRO A 232 23.49 -23.81 39.64
N ILE A 233 22.60 -24.65 40.15
CA ILE A 233 22.38 -24.81 41.59
C ILE A 233 23.58 -25.60 42.12
N ALA A 234 24.28 -24.99 43.08
CA ALA A 234 25.29 -25.64 43.89
C ALA A 234 24.63 -26.58 44.89
#